data_53164c991a710bc70f897d6aba2b16c4
#
_entry.id   53164c991a710bc70f897d6aba2b16c4
#
_cell.length_a   1.000
_cell.length_b   1.000
_cell.length_c   1.000
_cell.angle_alpha   90.00
_cell.angle_beta   90.00
_cell.angle_gamma   90.00
#
_symmetry.space_group_name_H-M   'P 1'
#
loop_
_entity.id
_entity.type
_entity.pdbx_description
1 polymer ?
#
loop_
_entity_poly.entity_id
_entity_poly.type
_entity_poly.pdbx_seq_one_letter_code
_entity_poly.pdbx_strand_id
1 'polypeptide(L)'
;MPNNSSLEYWKKRYEEEMERAIHQADGPKKDLRKYADTVIRRLEKDINDWYQRYANENGMSLTDAKKQLNARELKAFNMDLEEYRAIAERDELSEAHKKMLKQASARQQLDRVQELYINTVQELEAWAKYQDSTISDLLSNVYESSNYRTAWMTQSMKGQYDMYAQVDHRTIQRIIDSPWTPDGKNFSARIWDNRKQLATSLQNDFIQALIAGDGTATMSEAIAKRMNTSYNNANRLVETELARVHSQAFMDCMSELDVDAVEILATLDNKTSPICRRMDGKYVQCKDAKPGITIPPFHCHCRSTTVPYIPAVYGSERAARDPKTGKTVFVDGELDYGEWKKRYISESRIDDRGKDTPPNEGKTSPVHVKQIGSYEAGIENAYQKALSHGKRTGTEGLFWRDKKGNVAYPDLSGDSSSVVFPPELVRFLEKRPAKSVDCVHNHPRSSSFSSDDLIVMRNFESIDKMLVIGHNGIKYKISIGTGERPYRAEIRAIYEQIKWEYKGFYERMTAAGFSEQAIWQAISHKITTRMAEKYGWEYERTKPKK
;
A
#
# COMPACT_ATOMS: atom_id res chain seq x y z
N MET A 1 40.63 18.60 -21.71
CA MET A 1 39.20 18.78 -21.95
C MET A 1 38.54 17.49 -21.58
N PRO A 2 37.50 17.45 -20.75
CA PRO A 2 36.81 16.22 -20.45
C PRO A 2 36.23 15.64 -21.72
N ASN A 3 36.30 14.33 -21.86
CA ASN A 3 35.90 13.62 -23.06
C ASN A 3 34.36 13.71 -23.17
N ASN A 4 33.85 14.50 -24.13
CA ASN A 4 32.39 14.71 -24.33
C ASN A 4 31.60 13.38 -24.49
N SER A 5 32.27 12.36 -24.99
CA SER A 5 31.69 11.01 -25.11
C SER A 5 31.30 10.35 -23.78
N SER A 6 32.01 10.68 -22.68
CA SER A 6 31.74 10.14 -21.35
C SER A 6 30.49 10.78 -20.70
N LEU A 7 30.31 12.09 -20.86
CA LEU A 7 29.14 12.79 -20.33
C LEU A 7 27.86 12.38 -21.07
N GLU A 8 27.92 12.26 -22.39
CA GLU A 8 26.80 11.78 -23.23
C GLU A 8 26.38 10.35 -22.84
N TYR A 9 27.37 9.48 -22.57
CA TYR A 9 27.12 8.12 -22.08
C TYR A 9 26.32 8.14 -20.76
N TRP A 10 26.73 8.97 -19.79
CA TRP A 10 26.04 9.05 -18.52
C TRP A 10 24.65 9.69 -18.62
N LYS A 11 24.50 10.75 -19.42
CA LYS A 11 23.19 11.34 -19.71
C LYS A 11 22.22 10.29 -20.25
N LYS A 12 22.66 9.51 -21.22
CA LYS A 12 21.84 8.42 -21.77
C LYS A 12 21.46 7.37 -20.72
N ARG A 13 22.36 7.01 -19.81
CA ARG A 13 22.04 6.05 -18.74
C ARG A 13 21.03 6.58 -17.74
N TYR A 14 21.05 7.85 -17.42
CA TYR A 14 20.03 8.46 -16.56
C TYR A 14 18.67 8.57 -17.26
N GLU A 15 18.65 8.81 -18.56
CA GLU A 15 17.42 8.71 -19.37
C GLU A 15 16.86 7.29 -19.37
N GLU A 16 17.69 6.28 -19.61
CA GLU A 16 17.31 4.87 -19.55
C GLU A 16 16.78 4.46 -18.17
N GLU A 17 17.35 5.02 -17.09
CA GLU A 17 16.86 4.77 -15.73
C GLU A 17 15.49 5.39 -15.48
N MET A 18 15.23 6.60 -15.99
CA MET A 18 13.91 7.20 -15.94
C MET A 18 12.88 6.38 -16.74
N GLU A 19 13.23 5.92 -17.94
CA GLU A 19 12.38 5.03 -18.73
C GLU A 19 12.10 3.72 -18.00
N ARG A 20 13.11 3.12 -17.37
CA ARG A 20 12.94 1.93 -16.54
C ARG A 20 11.99 2.18 -15.37
N ALA A 21 12.11 3.33 -14.71
CA ALA A 21 11.19 3.71 -13.63
C ALA A 21 9.75 3.82 -14.16
N ILE A 22 9.55 4.46 -15.31
CA ILE A 22 8.23 4.58 -15.96
C ILE A 22 7.65 3.18 -16.27
N HIS A 23 8.45 2.26 -16.79
CA HIS A 23 8.01 0.91 -17.11
C HIS A 23 7.61 0.07 -15.89
N GLN A 24 8.05 0.41 -14.68
CA GLN A 24 7.55 -0.24 -13.46
C GLN A 24 6.03 -0.02 -13.26
N ALA A 25 5.46 1.02 -13.86
CA ALA A 25 4.03 1.28 -13.80
C ALA A 25 3.18 0.41 -14.74
N ASP A 26 3.78 -0.27 -15.73
CA ASP A 26 3.02 -0.98 -16.76
C ASP A 26 2.17 -2.13 -16.19
N GLY A 27 2.71 -2.89 -15.23
CA GLY A 27 1.97 -3.92 -14.51
C GLY A 27 0.81 -3.33 -13.69
N PRO A 28 1.10 -2.46 -12.72
CA PRO A 28 0.07 -1.78 -11.94
C PRO A 28 -1.02 -1.10 -12.76
N LYS A 29 -0.69 -0.43 -13.85
CA LYS A 29 -1.69 0.18 -14.77
C LYS A 29 -2.61 -0.86 -15.39
N LYS A 30 -2.07 -2.01 -15.81
CA LYS A 30 -2.87 -3.13 -16.35
C LYS A 30 -3.80 -3.70 -15.27
N ASP A 31 -3.33 -3.81 -14.03
CA ASP A 31 -4.14 -4.33 -12.93
C ASP A 31 -5.23 -3.34 -12.51
N LEU A 32 -4.93 -2.04 -12.47
CA LEU A 32 -5.92 -0.98 -12.30
C LEU A 32 -6.99 -1.05 -13.41
N ARG A 33 -6.60 -1.28 -14.67
CA ARG A 33 -7.57 -1.44 -15.77
C ARG A 33 -8.48 -2.64 -15.57
N LYS A 34 -7.92 -3.82 -15.27
CA LYS A 34 -8.69 -5.04 -14.99
C LYS A 34 -9.69 -4.87 -13.85
N TYR A 35 -9.25 -4.18 -12.79
CA TYR A 35 -10.12 -3.92 -11.65
C TYR A 35 -11.26 -2.95 -12.03
N ALA A 36 -10.97 -1.87 -12.75
CA ALA A 36 -11.99 -0.96 -13.27
C ALA A 36 -13.03 -1.68 -14.13
N ASP A 37 -12.58 -2.55 -15.05
CA ASP A 37 -13.47 -3.38 -15.88
C ASP A 37 -14.32 -4.35 -15.03
N THR A 38 -13.80 -4.80 -13.90
CA THR A 38 -14.55 -5.64 -12.97
C THR A 38 -15.62 -4.84 -12.24
N VAL A 39 -15.31 -3.63 -11.80
CA VAL A 39 -16.29 -2.72 -11.19
C VAL A 39 -17.39 -2.37 -12.17
N ILE A 40 -17.06 -2.07 -13.42
CA ILE A 40 -18.06 -1.83 -14.49
C ILE A 40 -19.02 -3.01 -14.57
N ARG A 41 -18.54 -4.24 -14.73
CA ARG A 41 -19.39 -5.43 -14.82
C ARG A 41 -20.28 -5.68 -13.59
N ARG A 42 -19.78 -5.36 -12.40
CA ARG A 42 -20.55 -5.47 -11.15
C ARG A 42 -21.69 -4.46 -11.10
N LEU A 43 -21.38 -3.20 -11.41
CA LEU A 43 -22.38 -2.15 -11.44
C LEU A 43 -23.45 -2.39 -12.51
N GLU A 44 -23.05 -2.87 -13.70
CA GLU A 44 -23.99 -3.28 -14.76
C GLU A 44 -24.91 -4.42 -14.31
N LYS A 45 -24.33 -5.40 -13.61
CA LYS A 45 -25.11 -6.50 -13.03
C LYS A 45 -26.11 -5.99 -12.00
N ASP A 46 -25.67 -5.14 -11.08
CA ASP A 46 -26.54 -4.58 -10.03
C ASP A 46 -27.72 -3.80 -10.62
N ILE A 47 -27.50 -3.04 -11.69
CA ILE A 47 -28.56 -2.35 -12.43
C ILE A 47 -29.54 -3.35 -13.07
N ASN A 48 -29.02 -4.38 -13.72
CA ASN A 48 -29.90 -5.38 -14.36
C ASN A 48 -30.71 -6.16 -13.32
N ASP A 49 -30.10 -6.56 -12.22
CA ASP A 49 -30.78 -7.26 -11.11
C ASP A 49 -31.85 -6.34 -10.47
N TRP A 50 -31.58 -5.04 -10.37
CA TRP A 50 -32.51 -4.06 -9.88
C TRP A 50 -33.76 -3.94 -10.79
N TYR A 51 -33.57 -3.77 -12.10
CA TYR A 51 -34.69 -3.71 -13.07
C TYR A 51 -35.48 -5.02 -13.10
N GLN A 52 -34.85 -6.18 -12.97
CA GLN A 52 -35.53 -7.47 -12.94
C GLN A 52 -36.42 -7.61 -11.70
N ARG A 53 -35.93 -7.18 -10.54
CA ARG A 53 -36.74 -7.18 -9.30
C ARG A 53 -37.93 -6.22 -9.43
N TYR A 54 -37.71 -5.03 -9.97
CA TYR A 54 -38.76 -4.05 -10.20
C TYR A 54 -39.85 -4.59 -11.14
N ALA A 55 -39.48 -5.24 -12.24
CA ALA A 55 -40.39 -5.88 -13.16
C ALA A 55 -41.25 -6.97 -12.49
N ASN A 56 -40.60 -7.88 -11.76
CA ASN A 56 -41.26 -9.00 -11.09
C ASN A 56 -42.28 -8.55 -10.04
N GLU A 57 -41.94 -7.54 -9.24
CA GLU A 57 -42.82 -7.05 -8.17
C GLU A 57 -43.99 -6.22 -8.66
N ASN A 58 -43.87 -5.59 -9.83
CA ASN A 58 -44.98 -4.83 -10.43
C ASN A 58 -45.74 -5.65 -11.48
N GLY A 59 -45.44 -6.95 -11.63
CA GLY A 59 -46.16 -7.83 -12.56
C GLY A 59 -46.06 -7.40 -14.03
N MET A 60 -44.97 -6.72 -14.40
CA MET A 60 -44.76 -6.18 -15.74
C MET A 60 -43.56 -6.87 -16.43
N SER A 61 -43.48 -6.70 -17.76
CA SER A 61 -42.33 -7.17 -18.50
C SER A 61 -41.09 -6.34 -18.13
N LEU A 62 -39.89 -6.95 -18.25
CA LEU A 62 -38.61 -6.24 -18.07
C LEU A 62 -38.52 -5.01 -18.99
N THR A 63 -39.08 -5.07 -20.18
CA THR A 63 -39.12 -3.97 -21.15
C THR A 63 -40.00 -2.83 -20.66
N ASP A 64 -41.12 -3.13 -20.03
CA ASP A 64 -42.02 -2.12 -19.48
C ASP A 64 -41.46 -1.53 -18.17
N ALA A 65 -40.84 -2.36 -17.33
CA ALA A 65 -40.15 -1.93 -16.13
C ALA A 65 -39.04 -0.91 -16.42
N LYS A 66 -38.35 -1.07 -17.55
CA LYS A 66 -37.33 -0.12 -18.01
C LYS A 66 -37.91 1.25 -18.45
N LYS A 67 -39.22 1.36 -18.65
CA LYS A 67 -39.90 2.57 -19.09
C LYS A 67 -40.72 3.26 -18.01
N GLN A 68 -41.01 2.61 -16.90
CA GLN A 68 -41.89 3.14 -15.86
C GLN A 68 -41.23 3.16 -14.50
N LEU A 69 -40.73 4.33 -14.11
CA LEU A 69 -40.58 4.69 -12.71
C LEU A 69 -41.70 5.62 -12.28
N ASN A 70 -42.32 5.27 -11.18
CA ASN A 70 -43.39 6.04 -10.58
C ASN A 70 -42.78 7.37 -10.02
N ALA A 71 -43.42 8.48 -10.32
CA ALA A 71 -43.02 9.84 -9.90
C ALA A 71 -42.90 9.98 -8.36
N ARG A 72 -43.56 9.10 -7.60
CA ARG A 72 -43.53 9.08 -6.13
C ARG A 72 -42.21 8.48 -5.62
N GLU A 73 -41.70 7.43 -6.26
CA GLU A 73 -40.39 6.80 -5.95
C GLU A 73 -39.25 7.76 -6.29
N LEU A 74 -39.34 8.48 -7.39
CA LEU A 74 -38.39 9.53 -7.76
C LEU A 74 -38.37 10.71 -6.77
N LYS A 75 -39.51 11.09 -6.21
CA LYS A 75 -39.60 12.16 -5.21
C LYS A 75 -39.02 11.72 -3.85
N ALA A 76 -39.30 10.50 -3.41
CA ALA A 76 -38.70 9.90 -2.20
C ALA A 76 -37.18 9.78 -2.33
N PHE A 77 -36.68 9.33 -3.48
CA PHE A 77 -35.27 9.26 -3.79
C PHE A 77 -34.55 10.60 -3.66
N ASN A 78 -35.12 11.68 -4.19
CA ASN A 78 -34.54 13.03 -4.11
C ASN A 78 -34.49 13.59 -2.67
N MET A 79 -35.44 13.24 -1.80
CA MET A 79 -35.48 13.71 -0.41
C MET A 79 -34.43 13.02 0.49
N ASP A 80 -34.23 11.72 0.32
CA ASP A 80 -33.28 10.97 1.12
C ASP A 80 -31.83 11.06 0.57
N LEU A 81 -31.72 11.52 -0.65
CA LEU A 81 -30.44 11.60 -1.37
C LEU A 81 -29.47 12.63 -0.77
N GLU A 82 -29.97 13.75 -0.24
CA GLU A 82 -29.15 14.77 0.40
C GLU A 82 -28.50 14.25 1.67
N GLU A 83 -29.18 13.41 2.42
CA GLU A 83 -28.64 12.77 3.63
C GLU A 83 -27.55 11.73 3.27
N TYR A 84 -27.78 10.91 2.25
CA TYR A 84 -26.78 9.95 1.75
C TYR A 84 -25.59 10.63 1.06
N ARG A 85 -25.81 11.74 0.36
CA ARG A 85 -24.76 12.57 -0.22
C ARG A 85 -23.83 13.13 0.86
N ALA A 86 -24.40 13.64 1.95
CA ALA A 86 -23.64 14.10 3.11
C ALA A 86 -22.80 13.00 3.76
N ILE A 87 -23.26 11.74 3.73
CA ILE A 87 -22.50 10.58 4.24
C ILE A 87 -21.40 10.17 3.25
N ALA A 88 -21.68 10.19 1.95
CA ALA A 88 -20.70 9.82 0.90
C ALA A 88 -19.59 10.87 0.70
N GLU A 89 -19.82 12.12 1.08
CA GLU A 89 -18.87 13.22 1.01
C GLU A 89 -17.87 13.26 2.20
N ARG A 90 -18.08 12.46 3.24
CA ARG A 90 -17.15 12.35 4.38
C ARG A 90 -15.92 11.52 4.01
N ASP A 91 -14.75 11.90 4.55
CA ASP A 91 -13.42 11.46 4.09
C ASP A 91 -13.11 9.98 4.25
N GLU A 92 -13.77 9.26 5.14
CA GLU A 92 -13.78 7.80 5.21
C GLU A 92 -15.16 7.34 5.67
N LEU A 93 -15.71 6.33 4.99
CA LEU A 93 -16.85 5.59 5.54
C LEU A 93 -16.35 4.85 6.77
N SER A 94 -16.43 5.51 7.93
CA SER A 94 -16.12 4.85 9.21
C SER A 94 -16.99 3.60 9.37
N GLU A 95 -16.53 2.63 10.16
CA GLU A 95 -17.33 1.42 10.47
C GLU A 95 -18.71 1.80 11.05
N ALA A 96 -18.83 2.96 11.69
CA ALA A 96 -20.10 3.50 12.15
C ALA A 96 -21.02 3.92 10.97
N HIS A 97 -20.49 4.54 9.92
CA HIS A 97 -21.25 4.90 8.72
C HIS A 97 -21.64 3.67 7.89
N LYS A 98 -20.76 2.69 7.78
CA LYS A 98 -21.10 1.39 7.18
C LYS A 98 -22.19 0.67 7.97
N LYS A 99 -22.17 0.79 9.30
CA LYS A 99 -23.20 0.25 10.20
C LYS A 99 -24.54 1.00 10.04
N MET A 100 -24.52 2.34 9.90
CA MET A 100 -25.73 3.13 9.61
C MET A 100 -26.32 2.78 8.25
N LEU A 101 -25.51 2.65 7.20
CA LEU A 101 -25.94 2.22 5.87
C LEU A 101 -26.53 0.80 5.90
N LYS A 102 -25.93 -0.12 6.67
CA LYS A 102 -26.48 -1.48 6.89
C LYS A 102 -27.75 -1.49 7.74
N GLN A 103 -27.86 -0.63 8.74
CA GLN A 103 -29.06 -0.51 9.59
C GLN A 103 -30.21 0.17 8.86
N ALA A 104 -29.92 1.10 7.96
CA ALA A 104 -30.90 1.71 7.08
C ALA A 104 -31.45 0.66 6.09
N SER A 105 -30.57 -0.19 5.55
CA SER A 105 -30.95 -1.35 4.70
C SER A 105 -31.77 -2.41 5.45
N ALA A 106 -31.54 -2.58 6.76
CA ALA A 106 -32.24 -3.56 7.59
C ALA A 106 -33.60 -3.06 8.12
N ARG A 107 -33.88 -1.77 8.11
CA ARG A 107 -35.13 -1.14 8.58
C ARG A 107 -36.16 -0.96 7.48
N GLN A 108 -36.41 -1.98 6.67
CA GLN A 108 -37.67 -2.18 5.93
C GLN A 108 -38.30 -0.98 5.22
N GLN A 109 -37.59 -0.11 4.55
CA GLN A 109 -38.17 0.81 3.56
C GLN A 109 -37.11 1.61 2.78
N LEU A 110 -35.93 1.06 2.56
CA LEU A 110 -35.05 1.65 1.57
C LEU A 110 -35.68 1.49 0.19
N ASP A 111 -35.94 2.62 -0.44
CA ASP A 111 -36.28 2.69 -1.84
C ASP A 111 -35.20 1.94 -2.64
N ARG A 112 -35.60 1.15 -3.62
CA ARG A 112 -34.70 0.31 -4.43
C ARG A 112 -33.60 1.12 -5.12
N VAL A 113 -33.85 2.37 -5.41
CA VAL A 113 -32.88 3.29 -6.02
C VAL A 113 -31.78 3.64 -5.01
N GLN A 114 -32.12 3.75 -3.73
CA GLN A 114 -31.16 3.96 -2.66
C GLN A 114 -30.24 2.72 -2.47
N GLU A 115 -30.82 1.51 -2.59
CA GLU A 115 -30.04 0.26 -2.57
C GLU A 115 -29.00 0.24 -3.71
N LEU A 116 -29.42 0.59 -4.93
CA LEU A 116 -28.52 0.67 -6.08
C LEU A 116 -27.41 1.69 -5.85
N TYR A 117 -27.74 2.86 -5.29
CA TYR A 117 -26.76 3.88 -4.97
C TYR A 117 -25.76 3.44 -3.90
N ILE A 118 -26.23 2.80 -2.83
CA ILE A 118 -25.38 2.26 -1.77
C ILE A 118 -24.38 1.23 -2.33
N ASN A 119 -24.87 0.32 -3.17
CA ASN A 119 -24.01 -0.67 -3.82
C ASN A 119 -22.97 0.01 -4.72
N THR A 120 -23.38 1.03 -5.47
CA THR A 120 -22.48 1.82 -6.31
C THR A 120 -21.37 2.47 -5.47
N VAL A 121 -21.72 3.14 -4.36
CA VAL A 121 -20.72 3.78 -3.47
C VAL A 121 -19.76 2.76 -2.88
N GLN A 122 -20.23 1.56 -2.50
CA GLN A 122 -19.38 0.49 -1.99
C GLN A 122 -18.37 -0.01 -3.03
N GLU A 123 -18.80 -0.22 -4.28
CA GLU A 123 -17.90 -0.61 -5.37
C GLU A 123 -16.87 0.49 -5.68
N LEU A 124 -17.28 1.75 -5.65
CA LEU A 124 -16.37 2.89 -5.86
C LEU A 124 -15.38 3.07 -4.69
N GLU A 125 -15.78 2.77 -3.47
CA GLU A 125 -14.86 2.76 -2.32
C GLU A 125 -13.82 1.63 -2.46
N ALA A 126 -14.25 0.44 -2.86
CA ALA A 126 -13.34 -0.67 -3.13
C ALA A 126 -12.35 -0.32 -4.27
N TRP A 127 -12.83 0.37 -5.30
CA TRP A 127 -12.01 0.89 -6.39
C TRP A 127 -10.97 1.91 -5.90
N ALA A 128 -11.37 2.87 -5.06
CA ALA A 128 -10.45 3.87 -4.51
C ALA A 128 -9.38 3.23 -3.62
N LYS A 129 -9.76 2.31 -2.75
CA LYS A 129 -8.81 1.55 -1.90
C LYS A 129 -7.83 0.74 -2.72
N TYR A 130 -8.29 0.10 -3.78
CA TYR A 130 -7.42 -0.66 -4.67
C TYR A 130 -6.42 0.24 -5.40
N GLN A 131 -6.86 1.42 -5.88
CA GLN A 131 -5.95 2.42 -6.44
C GLN A 131 -4.90 2.85 -5.42
N ASP A 132 -5.34 3.22 -4.22
CA ASP A 132 -4.49 3.75 -3.16
C ASP A 132 -3.37 2.77 -2.79
N SER A 133 -3.72 1.51 -2.54
CA SER A 133 -2.72 0.48 -2.21
C SER A 133 -1.79 0.17 -3.39
N THR A 134 -2.33 0.02 -4.60
CA THR A 134 -1.54 -0.31 -5.79
C THR A 134 -0.54 0.79 -6.13
N ILE A 135 -0.96 2.05 -6.02
CA ILE A 135 -0.11 3.21 -6.29
C ILE A 135 0.93 3.36 -5.18
N SER A 136 0.56 3.24 -3.90
CA SER A 136 1.50 3.31 -2.78
C SER A 136 2.62 2.27 -2.90
N ASP A 137 2.28 1.02 -3.21
CA ASP A 137 3.25 -0.06 -3.40
C ASP A 137 4.18 0.21 -4.59
N LEU A 138 3.64 0.69 -5.71
CA LEU A 138 4.43 1.09 -6.87
C LEU A 138 5.41 2.21 -6.52
N LEU A 139 4.94 3.27 -5.86
CA LEU A 139 5.77 4.42 -5.51
C LEU A 139 6.89 4.05 -4.54
N SER A 140 6.62 3.16 -3.58
CA SER A 140 7.62 2.62 -2.66
C SER A 140 8.73 1.87 -3.40
N ASN A 141 8.36 1.00 -4.33
CA ASN A 141 9.30 0.22 -5.14
C ASN A 141 10.12 1.12 -6.08
N VAL A 142 9.47 2.15 -6.67
CA VAL A 142 10.16 3.12 -7.53
C VAL A 142 11.16 3.93 -6.75
N TYR A 143 10.79 4.43 -5.56
CA TYR A 143 11.72 5.18 -4.71
C TYR A 143 12.96 4.35 -4.38
N GLU A 144 12.76 3.17 -3.80
CA GLU A 144 13.87 2.31 -3.37
C GLU A 144 14.79 1.95 -4.54
N SER A 145 14.21 1.46 -5.65
CA SER A 145 14.99 1.06 -6.80
C SER A 145 15.71 2.23 -7.48
N SER A 146 15.06 3.38 -7.60
CA SER A 146 15.66 4.57 -8.19
C SER A 146 16.78 5.13 -7.33
N ASN A 147 16.62 5.14 -6.00
CA ASN A 147 17.65 5.60 -5.08
C ASN A 147 18.92 4.76 -5.19
N TYR A 148 18.82 3.42 -5.10
CA TYR A 148 20.00 2.55 -5.18
C TYR A 148 20.65 2.55 -6.56
N ARG A 149 19.87 2.60 -7.64
CA ARG A 149 20.45 2.65 -9.00
C ARG A 149 21.13 3.98 -9.27
N THR A 150 20.55 5.08 -8.79
CA THR A 150 21.18 6.40 -8.84
C THR A 150 22.50 6.42 -8.05
N ALA A 151 22.53 5.81 -6.85
CA ALA A 151 23.74 5.69 -6.06
C ALA A 151 24.84 4.92 -6.81
N TRP A 152 24.50 3.76 -7.37
CA TRP A 152 25.42 2.98 -8.18
C TRP A 152 25.93 3.75 -9.41
N MET A 153 25.07 4.41 -10.16
CA MET A 153 25.46 5.18 -11.34
C MET A 153 26.33 6.38 -10.96
N THR A 154 25.98 7.10 -9.91
CA THR A 154 26.74 8.27 -9.44
C THR A 154 28.12 7.87 -8.91
N GLN A 155 28.21 6.79 -8.12
CA GLN A 155 29.48 6.24 -7.67
C GLN A 155 30.32 5.74 -8.85
N SER A 156 29.69 5.08 -9.83
CA SER A 156 30.35 4.67 -11.07
C SER A 156 30.87 5.87 -11.86
N MET A 157 30.08 6.94 -11.95
CA MET A 157 30.44 8.20 -12.62
C MET A 157 31.59 8.89 -11.89
N LYS A 158 31.63 8.85 -10.56
CA LYS A 158 32.75 9.37 -9.74
C LYS A 158 34.00 8.49 -9.82
N GLY A 159 33.89 7.24 -10.30
CA GLY A 159 34.97 6.26 -10.31
C GLY A 159 35.35 5.76 -8.90
N GLN A 160 34.48 5.91 -7.92
CA GLN A 160 34.69 5.53 -6.54
C GLN A 160 33.41 4.90 -5.96
N TYR A 161 33.56 3.70 -5.37
CA TYR A 161 32.48 3.01 -4.69
C TYR A 161 32.68 3.07 -3.17
N ASP A 162 31.66 3.56 -2.47
CA ASP A 162 31.58 3.65 -1.02
C ASP A 162 30.35 2.92 -0.50
N MET A 163 30.38 2.56 0.79
CA MET A 163 29.20 2.00 1.45
C MET A 163 28.02 2.96 1.33
N TYR A 164 26.86 2.43 1.02
CA TYR A 164 25.63 3.20 0.88
C TYR A 164 24.58 2.66 1.85
N ALA A 165 23.90 3.55 2.56
CA ALA A 165 22.95 3.18 3.58
C ALA A 165 21.68 2.57 2.97
N GLN A 166 21.09 1.62 3.66
CA GLN A 166 19.78 1.10 3.29
C GLN A 166 18.72 2.17 3.53
N VAL A 167 17.82 2.32 2.55
CA VAL A 167 16.72 3.29 2.65
C VAL A 167 15.68 2.80 3.65
N ASP A 168 15.34 3.65 4.63
CA ASP A 168 14.32 3.34 5.62
C ASP A 168 12.91 3.45 5.01
N HIS A 169 12.12 2.39 5.14
CA HIS A 169 10.73 2.34 4.66
C HIS A 169 9.85 3.47 5.21
N ARG A 170 10.11 3.99 6.39
CA ARG A 170 9.37 5.13 6.95
C ARG A 170 9.67 6.42 6.23
N THR A 171 10.94 6.59 5.84
CA THR A 171 11.32 7.73 5.00
C THR A 171 10.62 7.66 3.67
N ILE A 172 10.57 6.47 3.04
CA ILE A 172 9.82 6.25 1.81
C ILE A 172 8.35 6.62 2.01
N GLN A 173 7.69 6.08 3.04
CA GLN A 173 6.28 6.33 3.29
C GLN A 173 6.00 7.82 3.53
N ARG A 174 6.83 8.49 4.34
CA ARG A 174 6.71 9.93 4.59
C ARG A 174 6.84 10.76 3.32
N ILE A 175 7.74 10.39 2.42
CA ILE A 175 7.91 11.06 1.12
C ILE A 175 6.66 10.85 0.26
N ILE A 176 6.15 9.64 0.18
CA ILE A 176 4.97 9.29 -0.61
C ILE A 176 3.73 10.04 -0.11
N ASP A 177 3.54 10.11 1.21
CA ASP A 177 2.40 10.76 1.84
C ASP A 177 2.48 12.29 1.85
N SER A 178 3.67 12.86 1.61
CA SER A 178 3.86 14.31 1.66
C SER A 178 3.23 15.01 0.47
N PRO A 179 2.39 16.03 0.69
CA PRO A 179 1.93 16.93 -0.36
C PRO A 179 3.10 17.67 -1.00
N TRP A 180 3.11 17.76 -2.34
CA TRP A 180 4.16 18.47 -3.06
C TRP A 180 3.63 19.52 -4.05
N THR A 181 2.32 19.50 -4.28
CA THR A 181 1.63 20.44 -5.16
C THR A 181 1.04 21.61 -4.37
N PRO A 182 0.84 22.79 -4.98
CA PRO A 182 0.37 24.00 -4.28
C PRO A 182 -0.99 23.85 -3.59
N ASP A 183 -1.83 22.89 -4.01
CA ASP A 183 -3.13 22.62 -3.42
C ASP A 183 -3.06 21.79 -2.11
N GLY A 184 -1.87 21.42 -1.67
CA GLY A 184 -1.65 20.70 -0.41
C GLY A 184 -2.17 19.26 -0.38
N LYS A 185 -2.42 18.65 -1.54
CA LYS A 185 -2.94 17.27 -1.64
C LYS A 185 -1.86 16.28 -2.07
N ASN A 186 -1.80 15.14 -1.40
CA ASN A 186 -1.03 13.98 -1.84
C ASN A 186 -1.85 13.12 -2.83
N PHE A 187 -1.25 12.03 -3.32
CA PHE A 187 -1.90 11.15 -4.30
C PHE A 187 -3.16 10.48 -3.72
N SER A 188 -3.11 10.05 -2.46
CA SER A 188 -4.23 9.39 -1.79
C SER A 188 -5.44 10.33 -1.67
N ALA A 189 -5.24 11.56 -1.19
CA ALA A 189 -6.32 12.57 -1.15
C ALA A 189 -6.97 12.79 -2.53
N ARG A 190 -6.17 12.77 -3.61
CA ARG A 190 -6.69 12.89 -4.98
C ARG A 190 -7.53 11.70 -5.41
N ILE A 191 -7.16 10.49 -5.00
CA ILE A 191 -7.94 9.27 -5.27
C ILE A 191 -9.32 9.38 -4.59
N TRP A 192 -9.33 9.79 -3.33
CA TRP A 192 -10.58 9.92 -2.58
C TRP A 192 -11.48 11.05 -3.09
N ASP A 193 -10.90 12.17 -3.53
CA ASP A 193 -11.65 13.25 -4.20
C ASP A 193 -12.24 12.77 -5.53
N ASN A 194 -11.47 12.07 -6.34
CA ASN A 194 -11.97 11.49 -7.59
C ASN A 194 -13.11 10.49 -7.33
N ARG A 195 -13.03 9.69 -6.26
CA ARG A 195 -14.10 8.78 -5.85
C ARG A 195 -15.38 9.54 -5.53
N LYS A 196 -15.29 10.65 -4.74
CA LYS A 196 -16.45 11.50 -4.43
C LYS A 196 -17.10 12.05 -5.70
N GLN A 197 -16.31 12.63 -6.60
CA GLN A 197 -16.78 13.17 -7.88
C GLN A 197 -17.44 12.09 -8.76
N LEU A 198 -16.85 10.90 -8.80
CA LEU A 198 -17.36 9.77 -9.56
C LEU A 198 -18.72 9.31 -9.02
N ALA A 199 -18.86 9.16 -7.70
CA ALA A 199 -20.11 8.79 -7.04
C ALA A 199 -21.22 9.80 -7.37
N THR A 200 -20.96 11.10 -7.21
CA THR A 200 -21.90 12.17 -7.54
C THR A 200 -22.28 12.17 -9.03
N SER A 201 -21.30 11.94 -9.91
CA SER A 201 -21.58 11.92 -11.36
C SER A 201 -22.44 10.73 -11.76
N LEU A 202 -22.17 9.53 -11.26
CA LEU A 202 -22.96 8.33 -11.53
C LEU A 202 -24.37 8.46 -10.96
N GLN A 203 -24.50 9.03 -9.76
CA GLN A 203 -25.80 9.33 -9.17
C GLN A 203 -26.66 10.22 -10.08
N ASN A 204 -26.07 11.33 -10.55
CA ASN A 204 -26.78 12.24 -11.46
C ASN A 204 -27.15 11.54 -12.77
N ASP A 205 -26.25 10.75 -13.35
CA ASP A 205 -26.52 10.00 -14.57
C ASP A 205 -27.66 8.98 -14.37
N PHE A 206 -27.72 8.29 -13.22
CA PHE A 206 -28.79 7.36 -12.89
C PHE A 206 -30.15 8.08 -12.74
N ILE A 207 -30.17 9.21 -12.02
CA ILE A 207 -31.40 10.02 -11.87
C ILE A 207 -31.90 10.47 -13.23
N GLN A 208 -31.03 11.02 -14.08
CA GLN A 208 -31.40 11.48 -15.40
C GLN A 208 -31.95 10.35 -16.28
N ALA A 209 -31.28 9.19 -16.28
CA ALA A 209 -31.74 8.02 -17.03
C ALA A 209 -33.12 7.52 -16.53
N LEU A 210 -33.35 7.53 -15.22
CA LEU A 210 -34.63 7.15 -14.63
C LEU A 210 -35.73 8.13 -14.97
N ILE A 211 -35.47 9.44 -14.91
CA ILE A 211 -36.44 10.48 -15.30
C ILE A 211 -36.80 10.39 -16.78
N ALA A 212 -35.78 10.13 -17.64
CA ALA A 212 -36.01 9.99 -19.09
C ALA A 212 -36.69 8.67 -19.47
N GLY A 213 -36.83 7.72 -18.53
CA GLY A 213 -37.32 6.37 -18.82
C GLY A 213 -36.34 5.54 -19.65
N ASP A 214 -35.06 5.87 -19.56
CA ASP A 214 -33.98 5.18 -20.26
C ASP A 214 -33.80 3.76 -19.71
N GLY A 215 -33.37 2.84 -20.59
CA GLY A 215 -33.12 1.47 -20.21
C GLY A 215 -31.73 1.26 -19.59
N THR A 216 -31.49 0.01 -19.18
CA THR A 216 -30.19 -0.43 -18.62
C THR A 216 -28.99 -0.12 -19.52
N ALA A 217 -29.20 -0.08 -20.85
CA ALA A 217 -28.13 0.20 -21.81
C ALA A 217 -27.53 1.60 -21.63
N THR A 218 -28.38 2.63 -21.46
CA THR A 218 -27.93 4.01 -21.23
C THR A 218 -27.18 4.14 -19.91
N MET A 219 -27.68 3.49 -18.84
CA MET A 219 -26.99 3.48 -17.55
C MET A 219 -25.65 2.73 -17.63
N SER A 220 -25.58 1.59 -18.32
CA SER A 220 -24.34 0.87 -18.55
C SER A 220 -23.30 1.69 -19.32
N GLU A 221 -23.75 2.43 -20.35
CA GLU A 221 -22.89 3.33 -21.10
C GLU A 221 -22.36 4.48 -20.22
N ALA A 222 -23.20 5.06 -19.39
CA ALA A 222 -22.81 6.09 -18.43
C ALA A 222 -21.75 5.55 -17.44
N ILE A 223 -21.96 4.35 -16.87
CA ILE A 223 -20.98 3.70 -16.00
C ILE A 223 -19.65 3.50 -16.72
N ALA A 224 -19.67 2.90 -17.90
CA ALA A 224 -18.45 2.65 -18.68
C ALA A 224 -17.69 3.95 -18.96
N LYS A 225 -18.39 5.03 -19.36
CA LYS A 225 -17.82 6.35 -19.62
C LYS A 225 -17.18 6.96 -18.37
N ARG A 226 -17.90 6.96 -17.23
CA ARG A 226 -17.41 7.53 -15.96
C ARG A 226 -16.23 6.74 -15.40
N MET A 227 -16.32 5.42 -15.41
CA MET A 227 -15.23 4.54 -14.93
C MET A 227 -13.99 4.64 -15.81
N ASN A 228 -14.13 4.77 -17.14
CA ASN A 228 -13.01 5.03 -18.04
C ASN A 228 -12.34 6.37 -17.73
N THR A 229 -13.11 7.41 -17.42
CA THR A 229 -12.59 8.72 -17.00
C THR A 229 -11.83 8.58 -15.68
N SER A 230 -12.38 7.85 -14.70
CA SER A 230 -11.74 7.57 -13.41
C SER A 230 -10.42 6.81 -13.59
N TYR A 231 -10.41 5.78 -14.42
CA TYR A 231 -9.17 5.05 -14.77
C TYR A 231 -8.12 5.95 -15.41
N ASN A 232 -8.51 6.81 -16.36
CA ASN A 232 -7.58 7.75 -16.99
C ASN A 232 -6.99 8.75 -15.99
N ASN A 233 -7.80 9.20 -15.02
CA ASN A 233 -7.32 10.03 -13.91
C ASN A 233 -6.31 9.27 -13.04
N ALA A 234 -6.59 8.02 -12.70
CA ALA A 234 -5.67 7.16 -11.95
C ALA A 234 -4.36 6.95 -12.71
N ASN A 235 -4.43 6.67 -14.01
CA ASN A 235 -3.25 6.50 -14.85
C ASN A 235 -2.37 7.76 -14.91
N ARG A 236 -3.00 8.93 -15.08
CA ARG A 236 -2.30 10.23 -15.03
C ARG A 236 -1.65 10.47 -13.66
N LEU A 237 -2.34 10.11 -12.58
CA LEU A 237 -1.82 10.23 -11.22
C LEU A 237 -0.60 9.33 -11.01
N VAL A 238 -0.69 8.06 -11.42
CA VAL A 238 0.43 7.11 -11.38
C VAL A 238 1.68 7.69 -12.05
N GLU A 239 1.58 8.15 -13.28
CA GLU A 239 2.74 8.66 -14.03
C GLU A 239 3.33 9.93 -13.42
N THR A 240 2.48 10.81 -12.90
CA THR A 240 2.93 12.08 -12.31
C THR A 240 3.62 11.84 -10.96
N GLU A 241 3.04 11.02 -10.11
CA GLU A 241 3.61 10.70 -8.80
C GLU A 241 4.87 9.83 -8.92
N LEU A 242 4.90 8.91 -9.87
CA LEU A 242 6.10 8.13 -10.16
C LEU A 242 7.28 9.04 -10.53
N ALA A 243 7.07 9.99 -11.45
CA ALA A 243 8.11 10.93 -11.83
C ALA A 243 8.57 11.80 -10.65
N ARG A 244 7.65 12.20 -9.77
CA ARG A 244 8.00 12.92 -8.54
C ARG A 244 8.85 12.09 -7.59
N VAL A 245 8.40 10.87 -7.33
CA VAL A 245 9.09 9.97 -6.38
C VAL A 245 10.46 9.57 -6.91
N HIS A 246 10.59 9.32 -8.20
CA HIS A 246 11.89 9.10 -8.86
C HIS A 246 12.83 10.31 -8.68
N SER A 247 12.33 11.52 -8.93
CA SER A 247 13.13 12.75 -8.73
C SER A 247 13.52 12.96 -7.28
N GLN A 248 12.64 12.66 -6.33
CA GLN A 248 12.96 12.77 -4.90
C GLN A 248 14.02 11.73 -4.48
N ALA A 249 13.86 10.48 -4.90
CA ALA A 249 14.84 9.42 -4.66
C ALA A 249 16.23 9.77 -5.22
N PHE A 250 16.24 10.40 -6.39
CA PHE A 250 17.47 10.92 -7.01
C PHE A 250 18.08 12.02 -6.16
N MET A 251 17.30 13.02 -5.72
CA MET A 251 17.84 14.14 -4.93
C MET A 251 18.32 13.72 -3.55
N ASP A 252 17.64 12.80 -2.90
CA ASP A 252 18.08 12.24 -1.62
C ASP A 252 19.41 11.51 -1.77
N CYS A 253 19.58 10.77 -2.88
CA CYS A 253 20.87 10.16 -3.22
C CYS A 253 21.96 11.18 -3.49
N MET A 254 21.67 12.32 -4.18
CA MET A 254 22.66 13.37 -4.40
C MET A 254 23.15 13.97 -3.07
N SER A 255 22.22 14.19 -2.14
CA SER A 255 22.56 14.67 -0.79
C SER A 255 23.46 13.69 -0.03
N GLU A 256 23.22 12.39 -0.17
CA GLU A 256 24.02 11.34 0.49
C GLU A 256 25.41 11.17 -0.12
N LEU A 257 25.54 11.46 -1.39
CA LEU A 257 26.80 11.31 -2.13
C LEU A 257 27.56 12.64 -2.28
N ASP A 258 27.20 13.69 -1.53
CA ASP A 258 27.85 15.01 -1.57
C ASP A 258 27.98 15.54 -3.01
N VAL A 259 26.86 15.54 -3.74
CA VAL A 259 26.75 16.16 -5.06
C VAL A 259 26.06 17.50 -4.93
N ASP A 260 26.74 18.58 -5.25
CA ASP A 260 26.26 19.96 -5.03
C ASP A 260 25.23 20.43 -6.06
N ALA A 261 25.30 19.91 -7.29
CA ALA A 261 24.47 20.39 -8.38
C ALA A 261 24.06 19.26 -9.33
N VAL A 262 22.93 19.49 -10.01
CA VAL A 262 22.39 18.58 -11.04
C VAL A 262 22.09 19.36 -12.31
N GLU A 263 22.16 18.69 -13.46
CA GLU A 263 21.70 19.19 -14.76
C GLU A 263 20.34 18.59 -15.07
N ILE A 264 19.41 19.40 -15.58
CA ILE A 264 18.11 18.94 -16.04
C ILE A 264 18.25 18.36 -17.44
N LEU A 265 17.68 17.18 -17.62
CA LEU A 265 17.72 16.46 -18.88
C LEU A 265 16.29 16.19 -19.37
N ALA A 266 15.89 16.84 -20.46
CA ALA A 266 14.59 16.61 -21.07
C ALA A 266 14.68 15.57 -22.19
N THR A 267 13.74 14.64 -22.22
CA THR A 267 13.59 13.76 -23.40
C THR A 267 13.14 14.60 -24.58
N LEU A 268 14.02 14.83 -25.54
CA LEU A 268 13.78 15.71 -26.67
C LEU A 268 13.10 14.96 -27.83
N ASP A 269 11.77 14.96 -27.83
CA ASP A 269 10.95 14.43 -28.90
C ASP A 269 9.77 15.37 -29.24
N ASN A 270 8.92 14.95 -30.19
CA ASN A 270 7.75 15.73 -30.59
C ASN A 270 6.70 15.94 -29.49
N LYS A 271 6.76 15.15 -28.38
CA LYS A 271 5.85 15.21 -27.23
C LYS A 271 6.41 16.05 -26.09
N THR A 272 7.65 16.52 -26.18
CA THR A 272 8.29 17.31 -25.12
C THR A 272 7.61 18.66 -24.98
N SER A 273 7.16 18.94 -23.76
CA SER A 273 6.45 20.20 -23.46
C SER A 273 7.37 21.43 -23.57
N PRO A 274 6.80 22.62 -23.82
CA PRO A 274 7.59 23.86 -23.88
C PRO A 274 8.35 24.16 -22.58
N ILE A 275 7.82 23.79 -21.42
CA ILE A 275 8.50 23.99 -20.15
C ILE A 275 9.74 23.08 -20.04
N CYS A 276 9.62 21.79 -20.39
CA CYS A 276 10.75 20.87 -20.36
C CYS A 276 11.86 21.31 -21.33
N ARG A 277 11.51 21.76 -22.56
CA ARG A 277 12.49 22.30 -23.51
C ARG A 277 13.24 23.51 -22.97
N ARG A 278 12.58 24.41 -22.21
CA ARG A 278 13.22 25.57 -21.61
C ARG A 278 14.11 25.24 -20.41
N MET A 279 13.84 24.12 -19.76
CA MET A 279 14.57 23.66 -18.58
C MET A 279 15.74 22.75 -18.92
N ASP A 280 15.75 22.18 -20.11
CA ASP A 280 16.81 21.29 -20.60
C ASP A 280 18.19 21.96 -20.53
N GLY A 281 19.19 21.22 -20.06
CA GLY A 281 20.56 21.68 -19.90
C GLY A 281 20.78 22.69 -18.76
N LYS A 282 19.74 23.05 -17.97
CA LYS A 282 19.93 23.98 -16.84
C LYS A 282 20.50 23.25 -15.62
N TYR A 283 21.39 23.95 -14.94
CA TYR A 283 21.97 23.50 -13.67
C TYR A 283 21.16 24.01 -12.50
N VAL A 284 20.93 23.14 -11.51
CA VAL A 284 20.23 23.45 -10.27
C VAL A 284 21.11 22.98 -9.10
N GLN A 285 21.34 23.88 -8.12
CA GLN A 285 21.99 23.47 -6.88
C GLN A 285 21.07 22.55 -6.09
N CYS A 286 21.59 21.45 -5.54
CA CYS A 286 20.78 20.45 -4.84
C CYS A 286 19.98 21.07 -3.68
N LYS A 287 20.54 22.06 -2.96
CA LYS A 287 19.84 22.80 -1.90
C LYS A 287 18.62 23.60 -2.37
N ASP A 288 18.58 23.96 -3.66
CA ASP A 288 17.51 24.76 -4.28
C ASP A 288 16.54 23.89 -5.11
N ALA A 289 16.76 22.58 -5.11
CA ALA A 289 15.96 21.62 -5.87
C ALA A 289 14.56 21.48 -5.26
N LYS A 290 13.54 21.77 -6.08
CA LYS A 290 12.12 21.65 -5.71
C LYS A 290 11.37 20.98 -6.84
N PRO A 291 10.84 19.74 -6.65
CA PRO A 291 10.01 19.07 -7.65
C PRO A 291 8.85 19.96 -8.11
N GLY A 292 8.60 19.99 -9.40
CA GLY A 292 7.56 20.81 -10.01
C GLY A 292 7.93 22.26 -10.27
N ILE A 293 9.03 22.76 -9.73
CA ILE A 293 9.46 24.17 -9.83
C ILE A 293 10.85 24.26 -10.49
N THR A 294 11.87 23.73 -9.83
CA THR A 294 13.27 23.82 -10.30
C THR A 294 13.77 22.51 -10.89
N ILE A 295 13.18 21.38 -10.49
CA ILE A 295 13.49 20.05 -11.03
C ILE A 295 12.20 19.32 -11.46
N PRO A 296 12.27 18.30 -12.34
CA PRO A 296 11.09 17.51 -12.73
C PRO A 296 10.37 16.84 -11.54
N PRO A 297 9.06 16.50 -11.70
CA PRO A 297 8.22 16.68 -12.90
C PRO A 297 7.61 18.08 -13.00
N PHE A 298 7.71 18.74 -14.14
CA PHE A 298 7.18 20.10 -14.35
C PHE A 298 5.69 20.13 -14.71
N HIS A 299 5.13 19.00 -15.11
CA HIS A 299 3.73 18.83 -15.53
C HIS A 299 3.33 17.35 -15.44
N CYS A 300 2.04 17.07 -15.60
CA CYS A 300 1.57 15.68 -15.72
C CYS A 300 2.25 14.96 -16.89
N HIS A 301 2.56 13.67 -16.72
CA HIS A 301 3.27 12.84 -17.69
C HIS A 301 4.68 13.38 -18.07
N CYS A 302 5.34 14.06 -17.15
CA CYS A 302 6.70 14.55 -17.37
C CYS A 302 7.68 13.37 -17.45
N ARG A 303 8.52 13.35 -18.51
CA ARG A 303 9.55 12.32 -18.74
C ARG A 303 10.98 12.86 -18.54
N SER A 304 11.11 14.15 -18.20
CA SER A 304 12.40 14.77 -17.89
C SER A 304 12.98 14.18 -16.63
N THR A 305 14.28 14.09 -16.56
CA THR A 305 15.05 13.61 -15.40
C THR A 305 16.15 14.59 -15.03
N THR A 306 17.01 14.24 -14.11
CA THR A 306 18.20 14.98 -13.71
C THR A 306 19.43 14.08 -13.81
N VAL A 307 20.60 14.69 -14.01
CA VAL A 307 21.89 14.00 -14.00
C VAL A 307 22.84 14.75 -13.06
N PRO A 308 23.71 14.05 -12.29
CA PRO A 308 24.68 14.71 -11.42
C PRO A 308 25.63 15.60 -12.22
N TYR A 309 25.85 16.82 -11.74
CA TYR A 309 26.89 17.68 -12.28
C TYR A 309 28.19 17.48 -11.50
N ILE A 310 29.13 16.77 -12.09
CA ILE A 310 30.44 16.46 -11.51
C ILE A 310 31.52 17.08 -12.38
N PRO A 311 32.18 18.18 -11.94
CA PRO A 311 33.13 18.93 -12.78
C PRO A 311 34.38 18.16 -13.19
N ALA A 312 34.78 17.17 -12.40
CA ALA A 312 36.01 16.39 -12.64
C ALA A 312 35.65 14.91 -12.75
N VAL A 313 35.42 14.44 -13.96
CA VAL A 313 35.29 13.00 -14.21
C VAL A 313 36.50 12.59 -15.02
N TYR A 314 37.24 11.46 -14.56
CA TYR A 314 37.40 10.40 -15.51
C TYR A 314 38.78 9.73 -15.51
N GLY A 315 38.78 8.48 -15.18
CA GLY A 315 39.83 7.50 -15.48
C GLY A 315 39.20 6.15 -15.82
N SER A 316 39.92 5.32 -16.51
CA SER A 316 39.50 3.96 -16.91
C SER A 316 39.53 2.94 -15.77
N GLU A 317 40.07 3.26 -14.63
CA GLU A 317 40.05 2.45 -13.41
C GLU A 317 39.15 3.11 -12.36
N ARG A 318 38.35 2.30 -11.67
CA ARG A 318 37.41 2.78 -10.64
C ARG A 318 37.97 2.47 -9.27
N ALA A 319 38.08 3.49 -8.43
CA ALA A 319 38.39 3.31 -7.03
C ALA A 319 37.14 2.85 -6.26
N ALA A 320 37.25 1.77 -5.51
CA ALA A 320 36.20 1.31 -4.60
C ALA A 320 36.78 1.23 -3.19
N ARG A 321 35.93 1.46 -2.19
CA ARG A 321 36.33 1.27 -0.80
C ARG A 321 36.01 -0.16 -0.36
N ASP A 322 37.01 -0.88 0.09
CA ASP A 322 36.84 -2.21 0.65
C ASP A 322 35.98 -2.14 1.93
N PRO A 323 34.80 -2.78 1.96
CA PRO A 323 33.86 -2.67 3.09
C PRO A 323 34.40 -3.27 4.40
N LYS A 324 35.44 -4.13 4.34
CA LYS A 324 36.05 -4.74 5.52
C LYS A 324 37.24 -3.96 6.06
N THR A 325 38.02 -3.36 5.18
CA THR A 325 39.29 -2.71 5.58
C THR A 325 39.24 -1.20 5.53
N GLY A 326 38.20 -0.62 4.91
CA GLY A 326 38.06 0.83 4.71
C GLY A 326 39.11 1.43 3.75
N LYS A 327 39.95 0.60 3.12
CA LYS A 327 40.99 1.07 2.20
C LYS A 327 40.49 1.20 0.79
N THR A 328 40.97 2.19 0.05
CA THR A 328 40.71 2.33 -1.37
C THR A 328 41.34 1.18 -2.14
N VAL A 329 40.57 0.49 -2.93
CA VAL A 329 41.00 -0.57 -3.88
C VAL A 329 40.51 -0.18 -5.29
N PHE A 330 41.27 -0.55 -6.28
CA PHE A 330 40.87 -0.37 -7.68
C PHE A 330 40.12 -1.63 -8.13
N VAL A 331 38.93 -1.45 -8.67
CA VAL A 331 38.08 -2.53 -9.19
C VAL A 331 37.85 -2.34 -10.68
N ASP A 332 37.50 -3.45 -11.33
CA ASP A 332 37.16 -3.43 -12.76
C ASP A 332 36.01 -2.44 -13.02
N GLY A 333 36.17 -1.66 -14.10
CA GLY A 333 35.21 -0.63 -14.49
C GLY A 333 33.81 -1.12 -14.83
N GLU A 334 33.59 -2.45 -14.86
CA GLU A 334 32.32 -3.07 -15.25
C GLU A 334 31.55 -3.73 -14.11
N LEU A 335 31.74 -3.28 -12.84
CA LEU A 335 30.96 -3.80 -11.73
C LEU A 335 29.47 -3.60 -11.99
N ASP A 336 28.73 -4.69 -12.18
CA ASP A 336 27.30 -4.63 -12.42
C ASP A 336 26.50 -4.20 -11.18
N TYR A 337 25.26 -3.73 -11.40
CA TYR A 337 24.39 -3.26 -10.32
C TYR A 337 24.10 -4.34 -9.26
N GLY A 338 23.93 -5.60 -9.67
CA GLY A 338 23.62 -6.69 -8.76
C GLY A 338 24.79 -7.01 -7.82
N GLU A 339 26.01 -7.01 -8.35
CA GLU A 339 27.22 -7.19 -7.58
C GLU A 339 27.51 -5.99 -6.67
N TRP A 340 27.33 -4.76 -7.18
CA TRP A 340 27.45 -3.56 -6.38
C TRP A 340 26.45 -3.57 -5.20
N LYS A 341 25.18 -3.87 -5.45
CA LYS A 341 24.16 -3.93 -4.39
C LYS A 341 24.52 -4.93 -3.29
N LYS A 342 25.03 -6.11 -3.65
CA LYS A 342 25.47 -7.13 -2.68
C LYS A 342 26.67 -6.70 -1.84
N ARG A 343 27.58 -5.91 -2.42
CA ARG A 343 28.85 -5.52 -1.77
C ARG A 343 28.75 -4.25 -0.96
N TYR A 344 27.95 -3.27 -1.42
CA TYR A 344 28.00 -1.88 -0.95
C TYR A 344 26.73 -1.38 -0.28
N ILE A 345 25.61 -2.11 -0.34
CA ILE A 345 24.44 -1.78 0.48
C ILE A 345 24.61 -2.41 1.85
N SER A 346 24.73 -1.56 2.88
CA SER A 346 24.80 -2.00 4.28
C SER A 346 23.40 -1.93 4.92
N GLU A 347 23.13 -2.88 5.80
CA GLU A 347 21.87 -2.98 6.56
C GLU A 347 21.72 -1.90 7.63
N SER A 348 22.74 -1.07 7.89
CA SER A 348 22.65 -0.01 8.91
C SER A 348 23.40 1.23 8.52
N ARG A 349 22.76 2.36 8.69
CA ARG A 349 23.39 3.67 8.74
C ARG A 349 23.83 3.95 10.16
N ILE A 350 25.10 4.20 10.37
CA ILE A 350 25.59 4.96 11.53
C ILE A 350 25.51 6.42 11.10
N ASP A 351 24.72 7.20 11.81
CA ASP A 351 24.65 8.66 11.63
C ASP A 351 25.94 9.25 12.18
N ASP A 352 26.96 9.34 11.32
CA ASP A 352 28.27 9.85 11.68
C ASP A 352 28.44 11.28 11.18
N ARG A 353 27.86 12.24 11.93
CA ARG A 353 28.42 13.58 11.99
C ARG A 353 29.60 13.56 12.96
N GLY A 354 30.71 13.04 12.44
CA GLY A 354 32.06 13.25 12.94
C GLY A 354 32.26 13.35 14.44
N LYS A 355 32.53 12.21 15.09
CA LYS A 355 33.61 12.08 16.08
C LYS A 355 33.72 10.61 16.45
N ASP A 356 34.89 10.04 16.20
CA ASP A 356 35.34 8.78 16.80
C ASP A 356 35.22 8.87 18.33
N THR A 357 34.14 8.32 18.86
CA THR A 357 34.08 7.92 20.26
C THR A 357 33.83 6.42 20.24
N PRO A 358 34.72 5.62 20.85
CA PRO A 358 34.45 4.19 20.97
C PRO A 358 33.14 4.01 21.72
N PRO A 359 32.33 2.99 21.37
CA PRO A 359 31.08 2.74 22.04
C PRO A 359 31.37 2.57 23.53
N ASN A 360 30.88 3.53 24.31
CA ASN A 360 30.83 3.39 25.74
C ASN A 360 29.95 2.18 25.99
N GLU A 361 30.55 1.11 26.49
CA GLU A 361 29.84 -0.04 27.04
C GLU A 361 28.99 0.45 28.21
N GLY A 362 27.88 1.09 27.87
CA GLY A 362 26.82 1.34 28.82
C GLY A 362 26.36 -0.02 29.31
N LYS A 363 26.77 -0.35 30.53
CA LYS A 363 26.26 -1.45 31.31
C LYS A 363 24.74 -1.39 31.29
N THR A 364 24.12 -2.02 30.31
CA THR A 364 22.76 -2.46 30.46
C THR A 364 22.78 -3.52 31.54
N SER A 365 22.26 -3.18 32.69
CA SER A 365 21.97 -4.16 33.74
C SER A 365 21.26 -5.33 33.10
N PRO A 366 21.70 -6.57 33.34
CA PRO A 366 21.05 -7.73 32.76
C PRO A 366 19.61 -7.74 33.29
N VAL A 367 18.65 -7.57 32.38
CA VAL A 367 17.29 -7.96 32.64
C VAL A 367 17.35 -9.44 33.00
N HIS A 368 17.09 -9.77 34.26
CA HIS A 368 17.00 -11.14 34.70
C HIS A 368 15.92 -11.84 33.87
N VAL A 369 16.33 -12.48 32.79
CA VAL A 369 15.49 -13.38 32.01
C VAL A 369 15.23 -14.58 32.89
N LYS A 370 14.05 -14.64 33.51
CA LYS A 370 13.58 -15.85 34.16
C LYS A 370 13.57 -16.94 33.10
N GLN A 371 14.44 -17.91 33.20
CA GLN A 371 14.43 -19.08 32.33
C GLN A 371 13.07 -19.76 32.49
N ILE A 372 12.28 -19.74 31.42
CA ILE A 372 11.02 -20.48 31.33
C ILE A 372 11.40 -21.86 30.83
N GLY A 373 11.03 -22.91 31.57
CA GLY A 373 11.58 -24.26 31.47
C GLY A 373 11.40 -25.02 30.15
N SER A 374 10.57 -24.55 29.18
CA SER A 374 10.46 -25.09 27.82
C SER A 374 9.87 -24.06 26.87
N TYR A 375 10.05 -24.27 25.56
CA TYR A 375 9.43 -23.45 24.50
C TYR A 375 7.90 -23.37 24.68
N GLU A 376 7.22 -24.49 24.91
CA GLU A 376 5.78 -24.58 25.10
C GLU A 376 5.31 -23.75 26.31
N ALA A 377 6.03 -23.83 27.42
CA ALA A 377 5.74 -23.02 28.60
C ALA A 377 5.92 -21.52 28.34
N GLY A 378 6.92 -21.15 27.52
CA GLY A 378 7.16 -19.78 27.09
C GLY A 378 6.03 -19.22 26.22
N ILE A 379 5.56 -20.00 25.27
CA ILE A 379 4.42 -19.64 24.41
C ILE A 379 3.13 -19.57 25.20
N GLU A 380 2.87 -20.52 26.11
CA GLU A 380 1.68 -20.48 26.96
C GLU A 380 1.67 -19.26 27.90
N ASN A 381 2.82 -18.91 28.49
CA ASN A 381 2.96 -17.67 29.25
C ASN A 381 2.65 -16.43 28.42
N ALA A 382 3.10 -16.38 27.16
CA ALA A 382 2.78 -15.28 26.25
C ALA A 382 1.29 -15.21 25.92
N TYR A 383 0.62 -16.33 25.71
CA TYR A 383 -0.83 -16.37 25.54
C TYR A 383 -1.59 -15.84 26.76
N GLN A 384 -1.18 -16.23 27.98
CA GLN A 384 -1.82 -15.75 29.21
C GLN A 384 -1.61 -14.24 29.40
N LYS A 385 -0.42 -13.74 29.09
CA LYS A 385 -0.13 -12.30 29.10
C LYS A 385 -0.98 -11.55 28.09
N ALA A 386 -1.04 -12.02 26.83
CA ALA A 386 -1.83 -11.42 25.75
C ALA A 386 -3.33 -11.38 26.11
N LEU A 387 -3.87 -12.50 26.61
CA LEU A 387 -5.26 -12.58 27.04
C LEU A 387 -5.56 -11.63 28.20
N SER A 388 -4.69 -11.60 29.21
CA SER A 388 -4.84 -10.74 30.40
C SER A 388 -4.72 -9.26 30.00
N HIS A 389 -3.79 -8.91 29.11
CA HIS A 389 -3.65 -7.57 28.57
C HIS A 389 -4.94 -7.13 27.89
N GLY A 390 -5.42 -7.91 26.91
CA GLY A 390 -6.61 -7.57 26.15
C GLY A 390 -7.88 -7.45 27.01
N LYS A 391 -8.08 -8.37 27.95
CA LYS A 391 -9.23 -8.31 28.89
C LYS A 391 -9.21 -7.09 29.80
N ARG A 392 -8.01 -6.62 30.19
CA ARG A 392 -7.84 -5.46 31.07
C ARG A 392 -7.96 -4.14 30.31
N THR A 393 -7.40 -4.04 29.12
CA THR A 393 -7.25 -2.78 28.38
C THR A 393 -8.23 -2.62 27.23
N GLY A 394 -8.78 -3.72 26.71
CA GLY A 394 -9.56 -3.71 25.46
C GLY A 394 -8.71 -3.52 24.21
N THR A 395 -7.36 -3.51 24.33
CA THR A 395 -6.43 -3.23 23.24
C THR A 395 -5.64 -4.48 22.83
N GLU A 396 -4.95 -4.41 21.71
CA GLU A 396 -4.01 -5.46 21.27
C GLU A 396 -2.67 -5.31 21.96
N GLY A 397 -2.01 -6.45 22.25
CA GLY A 397 -0.66 -6.52 22.78
C GLY A 397 0.17 -7.57 22.06
N LEU A 398 1.43 -7.26 21.78
CA LEU A 398 2.39 -8.14 21.10
C LEU A 398 3.45 -8.66 22.07
N PHE A 399 3.67 -9.97 22.05
CA PHE A 399 4.56 -10.70 22.95
C PHE A 399 5.50 -11.60 22.17
N TRP A 400 6.78 -11.25 22.11
CA TRP A 400 7.79 -11.91 21.30
C TRP A 400 8.52 -13.00 22.07
N ARG A 401 8.68 -14.17 21.45
CA ARG A 401 9.41 -15.31 22.03
C ARG A 401 10.49 -15.82 21.09
N ASP A 402 11.63 -16.22 21.65
CA ASP A 402 12.66 -16.96 20.91
C ASP A 402 12.31 -18.47 20.83
N LYS A 403 13.15 -19.23 20.15
CA LYS A 403 12.94 -20.68 19.98
C LYS A 403 13.19 -21.51 21.25
N LYS A 404 13.58 -20.87 22.35
CA LYS A 404 13.65 -21.47 23.69
C LYS A 404 12.47 -21.07 24.57
N GLY A 405 11.54 -20.23 24.06
CA GLY A 405 10.39 -19.71 24.82
C GLY A 405 10.68 -18.46 25.66
N ASN A 406 11.92 -17.94 25.61
CA ASN A 406 12.29 -16.74 26.35
C ASN A 406 11.74 -15.47 25.68
N VAL A 407 11.64 -14.38 26.43
CA VAL A 407 11.27 -13.06 25.89
C VAL A 407 12.35 -12.62 24.90
N ALA A 408 11.99 -12.49 23.62
CA ALA A 408 12.90 -12.09 22.56
C ALA A 408 12.94 -10.56 22.36
N TYR A 409 11.84 -9.89 22.65
CA TYR A 409 11.68 -8.44 22.56
C TYR A 409 10.69 -7.94 23.64
N PRO A 410 10.79 -6.69 24.12
CA PRO A 410 9.85 -6.13 25.10
C PRO A 410 8.39 -6.19 24.63
N ASP A 411 7.48 -6.41 25.57
CA ASP A 411 6.05 -6.47 25.32
C ASP A 411 5.56 -5.10 24.78
N LEU A 412 4.72 -5.09 23.74
CA LEU A 412 4.15 -3.89 23.14
C LEU A 412 2.63 -3.87 23.32
N SER A 413 2.05 -2.68 23.37
CA SER A 413 0.59 -2.48 23.37
C SER A 413 0.20 -1.45 22.31
N GLY A 414 -0.96 -1.66 21.71
CA GLY A 414 -1.55 -0.80 20.70
C GLY A 414 -2.93 -0.30 21.08
N ASP A 415 -3.75 -0.02 20.10
CA ASP A 415 -5.18 0.30 20.24
C ASP A 415 -6.07 -0.97 20.16
N SER A 416 -7.36 -0.80 19.98
CA SER A 416 -8.33 -1.91 19.91
C SER A 416 -8.26 -2.74 18.61
N SER A 417 -7.43 -2.36 17.65
CA SER A 417 -7.40 -2.94 16.31
C SER A 417 -6.01 -3.11 15.72
N SER A 418 -4.97 -2.48 16.31
CA SER A 418 -3.61 -2.52 15.77
C SER A 418 -2.54 -2.22 16.81
N VAL A 419 -1.32 -2.69 16.53
CA VAL A 419 -0.12 -2.32 17.27
C VAL A 419 0.90 -1.73 16.31
N VAL A 420 1.30 -0.50 16.57
CA VAL A 420 2.36 0.16 15.78
C VAL A 420 3.71 -0.50 16.10
N PHE A 421 4.43 -0.92 15.06
CA PHE A 421 5.77 -1.47 15.21
C PHE A 421 6.78 -0.31 15.36
N PRO A 422 7.42 -0.16 16.52
CA PRO A 422 8.46 0.86 16.69
C PRO A 422 9.70 0.52 15.85
N PRO A 423 10.53 1.53 15.46
CA PRO A 423 11.73 1.33 14.66
C PRO A 423 12.65 0.24 15.18
N GLU A 424 12.77 0.18 16.50
CA GLU A 424 13.64 -0.76 17.19
C GLU A 424 13.16 -2.21 17.02
N LEU A 425 11.85 -2.45 16.98
CA LEU A 425 11.29 -3.77 16.69
C LEU A 425 11.54 -4.16 15.24
N VAL A 426 11.34 -3.24 14.30
CA VAL A 426 11.60 -3.49 12.87
C VAL A 426 13.06 -3.89 12.68
N ARG A 427 14.02 -3.10 13.20
CA ARG A 427 15.45 -3.42 13.16
C ARG A 427 15.79 -4.75 13.84
N PHE A 428 15.12 -5.04 14.96
CA PHE A 428 15.30 -6.30 15.67
C PHE A 428 14.89 -7.49 14.81
N LEU A 429 13.72 -7.40 14.13
CA LEU A 429 13.21 -8.46 13.25
C LEU A 429 14.06 -8.65 12.00
N GLU A 430 14.51 -7.55 11.39
CA GLU A 430 15.37 -7.58 10.20
C GLU A 430 16.75 -8.17 10.46
N LYS A 431 17.32 -7.95 11.64
CA LYS A 431 18.66 -8.47 12.02
C LYS A 431 18.67 -9.92 12.51
N ARG A 432 17.49 -10.50 12.74
CA ARG A 432 17.40 -11.87 13.24
C ARG A 432 17.48 -12.90 12.12
N PRO A 433 18.07 -14.08 12.41
CA PRO A 433 18.02 -15.19 11.48
C PRO A 433 16.58 -15.56 11.11
N ALA A 434 16.38 -16.08 9.91
CA ALA A 434 15.09 -16.59 9.49
C ALA A 434 14.51 -17.58 10.52
N LYS A 435 13.21 -17.51 10.77
CA LYS A 435 12.45 -18.40 11.68
C LYS A 435 13.00 -18.45 13.12
N SER A 436 13.52 -17.32 13.62
CA SER A 436 14.18 -17.27 14.95
C SER A 436 13.28 -16.76 16.08
N VAL A 437 12.13 -16.16 15.75
CA VAL A 437 11.18 -15.61 16.73
C VAL A 437 9.75 -15.96 16.39
N ASP A 438 8.93 -16.01 17.42
CA ASP A 438 7.46 -16.15 17.32
C ASP A 438 6.78 -14.93 17.94
N CYS A 439 5.67 -14.49 17.32
CA CYS A 439 4.86 -13.38 17.79
C CYS A 439 3.54 -13.91 18.35
N VAL A 440 3.23 -13.62 19.61
CA VAL A 440 1.93 -13.91 20.24
C VAL A 440 1.19 -12.61 20.46
N HIS A 441 -0.07 -12.51 20.04
CA HIS A 441 -0.90 -11.34 20.31
C HIS A 441 -2.37 -11.72 20.58
N ASN A 442 -3.15 -10.78 21.08
CA ASN A 442 -4.58 -10.98 21.33
C ASN A 442 -5.43 -10.22 20.32
N HIS A 443 -6.56 -10.81 19.96
CA HIS A 443 -7.61 -10.11 19.23
C HIS A 443 -8.83 -9.86 20.13
N PRO A 444 -9.17 -8.60 20.45
CA PRO A 444 -10.32 -8.26 21.30
C PRO A 444 -11.64 -8.82 20.75
N ARG A 445 -11.80 -8.86 19.44
CA ARG A 445 -13.00 -9.41 18.76
C ARG A 445 -12.96 -10.93 18.58
N SER A 446 -11.96 -11.61 19.09
CA SER A 446 -11.77 -13.07 18.97
C SER A 446 -11.69 -13.57 17.53
N SER A 447 -11.31 -12.73 16.57
CA SER A 447 -11.08 -13.08 15.17
C SER A 447 -9.79 -13.87 14.97
N SER A 448 -9.66 -14.54 13.82
CA SER A 448 -8.41 -15.07 13.32
C SER A 448 -7.53 -13.92 12.75
N PHE A 449 -6.50 -14.21 12.00
CA PHE A 449 -5.55 -13.24 11.47
C PHE A 449 -6.22 -12.22 10.54
N SER A 450 -5.82 -10.96 10.67
CA SER A 450 -6.14 -9.89 9.73
C SER A 450 -5.22 -9.96 8.49
N SER A 451 -5.55 -9.19 7.43
CA SER A 451 -4.63 -9.03 6.30
C SER A 451 -3.29 -8.44 6.71
N ASP A 452 -3.29 -7.54 7.70
CA ASP A 452 -2.08 -6.88 8.16
C ASP A 452 -1.18 -7.84 8.97
N ASP A 453 -1.73 -8.74 9.77
CA ASP A 453 -0.98 -9.82 10.43
C ASP A 453 -0.26 -10.69 9.40
N LEU A 454 -0.97 -11.09 8.34
CA LEU A 454 -0.41 -11.92 7.27
C LEU A 454 0.69 -11.18 6.50
N ILE A 455 0.55 -9.88 6.31
CA ILE A 455 1.55 -9.02 5.68
C ILE A 455 2.79 -8.88 6.57
N VAL A 456 2.62 -8.69 7.88
CA VAL A 456 3.73 -8.65 8.84
C VAL A 456 4.53 -9.96 8.80
N MET A 457 3.84 -11.10 8.87
CA MET A 457 4.49 -12.42 8.78
C MET A 457 5.25 -12.61 7.45
N ARG A 458 4.69 -12.12 6.35
CA ARG A 458 5.33 -12.17 5.03
C ARG A 458 6.59 -11.30 4.97
N ASN A 459 6.59 -10.13 5.63
CA ASN A 459 7.66 -9.15 5.51
C ASN A 459 8.93 -9.53 6.28
N PHE A 460 8.78 -10.22 7.40
CA PHE A 460 9.91 -10.56 8.27
C PHE A 460 10.16 -12.06 8.25
N GLU A 461 11.24 -12.48 7.58
CA GLU A 461 11.65 -13.89 7.53
C GLU A 461 12.05 -14.44 8.91
N SER A 462 12.44 -13.56 9.82
CA SER A 462 12.76 -13.91 11.20
C SER A 462 11.55 -14.43 11.99
N ILE A 463 10.32 -14.08 11.59
CA ILE A 463 9.10 -14.60 12.20
C ILE A 463 8.82 -16.01 11.66
N ASP A 464 8.85 -17.01 12.55
CA ASP A 464 8.48 -18.38 12.21
C ASP A 464 6.97 -18.60 12.33
N LYS A 465 6.40 -18.18 13.47
CA LYS A 465 4.97 -18.33 13.76
C LYS A 465 4.36 -17.02 14.25
N MET A 466 3.17 -16.74 13.75
CA MET A 466 2.25 -15.82 14.41
C MET A 466 1.17 -16.60 15.13
N LEU A 467 0.88 -16.18 16.35
CA LEU A 467 -0.04 -16.86 17.26
C LEU A 467 -1.01 -15.82 17.84
N VAL A 468 -2.30 -16.08 17.70
CA VAL A 468 -3.36 -15.20 18.18
C VAL A 468 -4.18 -15.90 19.23
N ILE A 469 -4.56 -15.17 20.29
CA ILE A 469 -5.57 -15.61 21.24
C ILE A 469 -6.77 -14.66 21.24
N GLY A 470 -7.94 -15.19 20.99
CA GLY A 470 -9.19 -14.46 21.15
C GLY A 470 -9.59 -14.32 22.62
N HIS A 471 -10.35 -13.29 22.97
CA HIS A 471 -10.86 -13.09 24.34
C HIS A 471 -11.75 -14.25 24.82
N ASN A 472 -12.26 -15.07 23.91
CA ASN A 472 -12.99 -16.32 24.21
C ASN A 472 -12.07 -17.53 24.41
N GLY A 473 -10.75 -17.34 24.43
CA GLY A 473 -9.75 -18.38 24.65
C GLY A 473 -9.42 -19.25 23.44
N ILE A 474 -10.01 -19.00 22.27
CA ILE A 474 -9.63 -19.70 21.03
C ILE A 474 -8.26 -19.21 20.58
N LYS A 475 -7.38 -20.16 20.25
CA LYS A 475 -6.04 -19.90 19.77
C LYS A 475 -5.96 -20.17 18.26
N TYR A 476 -5.22 -19.34 17.54
CA TYR A 476 -4.91 -19.49 16.13
C TYR A 476 -3.40 -19.44 15.97
N LYS A 477 -2.87 -20.25 15.08
CA LYS A 477 -1.44 -20.29 14.75
C LYS A 477 -1.29 -20.32 13.23
N ILE A 478 -0.37 -19.54 12.71
CA ILE A 478 0.00 -19.55 11.29
C ILE A 478 1.52 -19.49 11.13
N SER A 479 2.02 -20.17 10.10
CA SER A 479 3.42 -20.17 9.68
C SER A 479 3.49 -20.23 8.16
N ILE A 480 4.42 -19.51 7.54
CA ILE A 480 4.65 -19.63 6.10
C ILE A 480 5.30 -20.98 5.77
N GLY A 481 6.10 -21.54 6.67
CA GLY A 481 6.76 -22.83 6.45
C GLY A 481 7.65 -22.84 5.19
N THR A 482 7.30 -23.69 4.23
CA THR A 482 7.86 -23.75 2.87
C THR A 482 6.92 -23.13 1.82
N GLY A 483 5.81 -22.54 2.25
CA GLY A 483 4.81 -21.93 1.38
C GLY A 483 5.29 -20.66 0.70
N GLU A 484 4.46 -20.17 -0.19
CA GLU A 484 4.74 -18.97 -0.98
C GLU A 484 4.74 -17.70 -0.11
N ARG A 485 5.52 -16.69 -0.53
CA ARG A 485 5.53 -15.35 0.05
C ARG A 485 4.98 -14.34 -0.97
N PRO A 486 3.67 -14.29 -1.16
CA PRO A 486 3.03 -13.42 -2.15
C PRO A 486 3.27 -11.94 -1.82
N TYR A 487 3.07 -11.06 -2.80
CA TYR A 487 3.18 -9.62 -2.58
C TYR A 487 2.10 -9.11 -1.62
N ARG A 488 2.39 -8.02 -0.88
CA ARG A 488 1.46 -7.39 0.08
C ARG A 488 0.10 -7.08 -0.54
N ALA A 489 0.12 -6.48 -1.74
CA ALA A 489 -1.09 -6.14 -2.49
C ALA A 489 -1.91 -7.39 -2.83
N GLU A 490 -1.26 -8.50 -3.16
CA GLU A 490 -1.91 -9.77 -3.44
C GLU A 490 -2.58 -10.35 -2.18
N ILE A 491 -1.89 -10.33 -1.03
CA ILE A 491 -2.47 -10.76 0.25
C ILE A 491 -3.74 -9.98 0.55
N ARG A 492 -3.70 -8.65 0.45
CA ARG A 492 -4.88 -7.80 0.69
C ARG A 492 -6.00 -8.07 -0.30
N ALA A 493 -5.70 -8.12 -1.60
CA ALA A 493 -6.70 -8.35 -2.63
C ALA A 493 -7.41 -9.70 -2.46
N ILE A 494 -6.65 -10.77 -2.22
CA ILE A 494 -7.22 -12.11 -2.03
C ILE A 494 -7.98 -12.19 -0.70
N TYR A 495 -7.47 -11.57 0.37
CA TYR A 495 -8.17 -11.52 1.66
C TYR A 495 -9.55 -10.84 1.52
N GLU A 496 -9.62 -9.68 0.89
CA GLU A 496 -10.87 -8.95 0.68
C GLU A 496 -11.79 -9.68 -0.33
N GLN A 497 -11.24 -10.31 -1.36
CA GLN A 497 -12.02 -11.14 -2.27
C GLN A 497 -12.71 -12.29 -1.53
N ILE A 498 -11.96 -13.05 -0.74
CA ILE A 498 -12.53 -14.16 0.03
C ILE A 498 -13.55 -13.65 1.04
N LYS A 499 -13.26 -12.57 1.73
CA LYS A 499 -14.18 -11.91 2.68
C LYS A 499 -15.51 -11.52 2.01
N TRP A 500 -15.44 -10.99 0.80
CA TRP A 500 -16.62 -10.62 0.02
C TRP A 500 -17.49 -11.83 -0.33
N GLU A 501 -16.88 -12.98 -0.68
CA GLU A 501 -17.63 -14.22 -0.98
C GLU A 501 -18.47 -14.71 0.22
N TYR A 502 -18.10 -14.32 1.44
CA TYR A 502 -18.88 -14.62 2.66
C TYR A 502 -19.96 -13.57 2.99
N LYS A 503 -20.20 -12.56 2.12
CA LYS A 503 -21.23 -11.54 2.36
C LYS A 503 -22.61 -12.18 2.58
N GLY A 504 -23.04 -13.05 1.70
CA GLY A 504 -24.33 -13.74 1.84
C GLY A 504 -24.43 -14.67 3.07
N PHE A 505 -23.31 -15.23 3.51
CA PHE A 505 -23.27 -15.96 4.78
C PHE A 505 -23.47 -15.01 5.97
N TYR A 506 -22.78 -13.87 5.95
CA TYR A 506 -22.91 -12.85 6.99
C TYR A 506 -24.37 -12.38 7.14
N GLU A 507 -25.03 -12.06 6.04
CA GLU A 507 -26.42 -11.60 6.01
C GLU A 507 -27.38 -12.66 6.58
N ARG A 508 -27.25 -13.92 6.18
CA ARG A 508 -28.08 -15.01 6.72
C ARG A 508 -27.88 -15.24 8.21
N MET A 509 -26.64 -15.19 8.68
CA MET A 509 -26.37 -15.39 10.11
C MET A 509 -26.84 -14.22 10.97
N THR A 510 -26.76 -12.99 10.45
CA THR A 510 -27.33 -11.80 11.10
C THR A 510 -28.86 -11.91 11.21
N ALA A 511 -29.52 -12.32 10.12
CA ALA A 511 -30.96 -12.57 10.12
C ALA A 511 -31.39 -13.70 11.08
N ALA A 512 -30.51 -14.67 11.29
CA ALA A 512 -30.72 -15.75 12.26
C ALA A 512 -30.39 -15.35 13.72
N GLY A 513 -30.05 -14.08 13.99
CA GLY A 513 -29.85 -13.54 15.33
C GLY A 513 -28.46 -13.79 15.94
N PHE A 514 -27.48 -14.23 15.15
CA PHE A 514 -26.10 -14.37 15.63
C PHE A 514 -25.44 -13.00 15.84
N SER A 515 -24.60 -12.88 16.86
CA SER A 515 -23.85 -11.65 17.11
C SER A 515 -22.82 -11.41 16.02
N GLU A 516 -22.58 -10.13 15.69
CA GLU A 516 -21.54 -9.72 14.71
C GLU A 516 -20.18 -10.34 15.03
N GLN A 517 -19.81 -10.37 16.32
CA GLN A 517 -18.56 -10.97 16.77
C GLN A 517 -18.48 -12.47 16.43
N ALA A 518 -19.55 -13.23 16.66
CA ALA A 518 -19.59 -14.67 16.36
C ALA A 518 -19.52 -14.93 14.86
N ILE A 519 -20.22 -14.12 14.06
CA ILE A 519 -20.20 -14.21 12.60
C ILE A 519 -18.81 -13.88 12.07
N TRP A 520 -18.21 -12.79 12.54
CA TRP A 520 -16.89 -12.36 12.10
C TRP A 520 -15.79 -13.35 12.51
N GLN A 521 -15.88 -13.94 13.70
CA GLN A 521 -14.98 -15.00 14.12
C GLN A 521 -15.02 -16.21 13.17
N ALA A 522 -16.23 -16.61 12.74
CA ALA A 522 -16.39 -17.72 11.80
C ALA A 522 -15.84 -17.37 10.41
N ILE A 523 -16.11 -16.16 9.90
CA ILE A 523 -15.66 -15.68 8.60
C ILE A 523 -14.14 -15.52 8.57
N SER A 524 -13.53 -14.85 9.54
CA SER A 524 -12.08 -14.61 9.60
C SER A 524 -11.30 -15.93 9.64
N HIS A 525 -11.80 -16.93 10.37
CA HIS A 525 -11.21 -18.26 10.37
C HIS A 525 -11.24 -18.90 8.96
N LYS A 526 -12.37 -18.82 8.25
CA LYS A 526 -12.50 -19.37 6.89
C LYS A 526 -11.63 -18.62 5.89
N ILE A 527 -11.51 -17.29 6.01
CA ILE A 527 -10.61 -16.49 5.17
C ILE A 527 -9.17 -16.98 5.36
N THR A 528 -8.71 -17.06 6.62
CA THR A 528 -7.33 -17.49 6.90
C THR A 528 -7.07 -18.92 6.43
N THR A 529 -8.06 -19.84 6.57
CA THR A 529 -7.95 -21.21 6.06
C THR A 529 -7.70 -21.21 4.55
N ARG A 530 -8.53 -20.50 3.78
CA ARG A 530 -8.38 -20.42 2.32
C ARG A 530 -7.11 -19.74 1.86
N MET A 531 -6.65 -18.71 2.60
CA MET A 531 -5.34 -18.09 2.35
C MET A 531 -4.21 -19.08 2.57
N ALA A 532 -4.25 -19.83 3.66
CA ALA A 532 -3.26 -20.84 3.98
C ALA A 532 -3.23 -21.98 2.93
N GLU A 533 -4.38 -22.47 2.50
CA GLU A 533 -4.51 -23.46 1.43
C GLU A 533 -3.95 -22.95 0.09
N LYS A 534 -4.27 -21.69 -0.27
CA LYS A 534 -3.82 -21.08 -1.52
C LYS A 534 -2.30 -20.95 -1.59
N TYR A 535 -1.64 -20.56 -0.50
CA TYR A 535 -0.22 -20.25 -0.48
C TYR A 535 0.66 -21.34 0.15
N GLY A 536 0.06 -22.47 0.53
CA GLY A 536 0.78 -23.57 1.19
C GLY A 536 1.28 -23.22 2.60
N TRP A 537 0.57 -22.34 3.32
CA TRP A 537 0.90 -21.97 4.69
C TRP A 537 0.31 -22.99 5.69
N GLU A 538 1.01 -23.17 6.80
CA GLU A 538 0.51 -24.00 7.90
C GLU A 538 -0.42 -23.15 8.79
N TYR A 539 -1.68 -23.58 8.94
CA TYR A 539 -2.66 -22.89 9.77
C TYR A 539 -3.40 -23.83 10.69
N GLU A 540 -3.52 -23.47 11.96
CA GLU A 540 -4.16 -24.27 13.01
C GLU A 540 -5.08 -23.40 13.88
N ARG A 541 -6.22 -23.99 14.28
CA ARG A 541 -7.16 -23.42 15.24
C ARG A 541 -7.39 -24.37 16.39
N THR A 542 -7.14 -23.93 17.61
CA THR A 542 -7.35 -24.72 18.83
C THR A 542 -8.44 -24.10 19.71
N LYS A 543 -9.46 -24.85 20.05
CA LYS A 543 -10.49 -24.41 20.98
C LYS A 543 -10.04 -24.63 22.43
N PRO A 544 -10.47 -23.79 23.40
CA PRO A 544 -10.19 -24.06 24.80
C PRO A 544 -10.77 -25.43 25.21
N LYS A 545 -10.03 -26.17 26.04
CA LYS A 545 -10.57 -27.39 26.65
C LYS A 545 -11.75 -26.98 27.53
N LYS A 546 -12.87 -27.65 27.38
CA LYS A 546 -14.06 -27.47 28.23
C LYS A 546 -13.76 -27.81 29.68
#